data_6f7f6fd9d3881669c868bb93b7688720
#
_entry.id   6f7f6fd9d3881669c868bb93b7688720
#
_cell.length_a   1.000
_cell.length_b   1.000
_cell.length_c   1.000
_cell.angle_alpha   90.00
_cell.angle_beta   90.00
_cell.angle_gamma   90.00
#
_symmetry.space_group_name_H-M   'P 1'
#
loop_
_entity.id
_entity.type
_entity.pdbx_description
1 polymer ?
#
loop_
_entity_poly.entity_id
_entity_poly.type
_entity_poly.pdbx_seq_one_letter_code
_entity_poly.pdbx_strand_id
1 'polypeptide(L)'
;MFGLIRTTIIALVLAFNAGSILAQDFQKGLVAAQSGDYVTALQEWLPLADQGDVMAQFNLALMYRNGWGVLQDYAEAVKWYRLAAEQGIAEAQSNLGVMYDNGTGVLQDDAEAVKWYRLAAEQGIASAQYNLGVMYDNGTGVLQDYAEAVKWYRLAAEQGIATSQNNIGAMYEKGTGVLQDNVRAHMWYNIAAANGYENSGEWRDQIAAKMTSADISKAQSLARECMSSNYKNCG
;
A
#
# COMPACT_ATOMS: atom_id res chain seq x y z
N MET A 1 16.02 -8.99 -11.30
CA MET A 1 14.67 -8.47 -11.06
C MET A 1 13.63 -9.55 -10.68
N PHE A 2 14.04 -10.80 -10.42
CA PHE A 2 13.16 -11.94 -10.11
C PHE A 2 13.13 -12.33 -8.62
N GLY A 3 13.86 -11.62 -7.77
CA GLY A 3 14.04 -12.00 -6.36
C GLY A 3 13.00 -11.41 -5.37
N LEU A 4 12.34 -10.31 -5.69
CA LEU A 4 11.44 -9.60 -4.74
C LEU A 4 9.98 -10.08 -4.75
N ILE A 5 9.54 -10.78 -5.79
CA ILE A 5 8.14 -11.22 -5.92
C ILE A 5 7.86 -12.51 -5.13
N ARG A 6 8.90 -13.26 -4.75
CA ARG A 6 8.75 -14.50 -3.96
C ARG A 6 8.38 -14.27 -2.48
N THR A 7 8.55 -13.06 -1.96
CA THR A 7 8.38 -12.77 -0.53
C THR A 7 6.93 -12.43 -0.13
N THR A 8 6.06 -12.11 -1.08
CA THR A 8 4.69 -11.65 -0.75
C THR A 8 3.72 -12.79 -0.37
N ILE A 9 4.04 -14.03 -0.71
CA ILE A 9 3.23 -15.21 -0.33
C ILE A 9 3.50 -15.65 1.11
N ILE A 10 4.60 -15.20 1.73
CA ILE A 10 5.14 -15.80 2.97
C ILE A 10 4.70 -15.08 4.26
N ALA A 11 4.16 -13.88 4.22
CA ALA A 11 4.11 -12.99 5.38
C ALA A 11 2.88 -13.12 6.31
N LEU A 12 1.94 -14.03 6.06
CA LEU A 12 0.74 -14.16 6.92
C LEU A 12 0.58 -15.56 7.54
N VAL A 13 1.64 -16.12 8.10
CA VAL A 13 1.54 -17.32 8.92
C VAL A 13 1.84 -16.97 10.37
N LEU A 14 0.85 -16.45 11.10
CA LEU A 14 0.85 -16.49 12.57
C LEU A 14 -0.54 -16.79 13.10
N ALA A 15 -0.61 -17.96 13.75
CA ALA A 15 -1.56 -18.44 14.73
C ALA A 15 -2.92 -18.92 14.21
N PHE A 16 -3.02 -20.23 13.96
CA PHE A 16 -4.12 -20.99 14.55
C PHE A 16 -3.69 -22.44 14.75
N ASN A 17 -3.51 -22.86 16.01
CA ASN A 17 -3.47 -24.25 16.42
C ASN A 17 -4.89 -24.83 16.37
N ALA A 18 -5.25 -25.46 15.29
CA ALA A 18 -6.34 -26.41 15.26
C ALA A 18 -5.94 -27.49 14.23
N GLY A 19 -5.60 -28.70 14.73
CA GLY A 19 -5.28 -29.83 13.91
C GLY A 19 -6.49 -30.31 13.13
N SER A 20 -6.78 -29.66 12.01
CA SER A 20 -7.74 -30.11 11.02
C SER A 20 -7.01 -30.51 9.74
N ILE A 21 -7.55 -31.45 9.02
CA ILE A 21 -7.10 -31.88 7.69
C ILE A 21 -6.92 -30.64 6.78
N LEU A 22 -7.84 -29.64 6.87
CA LEU A 22 -7.81 -28.38 6.12
C LEU A 22 -6.53 -27.56 6.33
N ALA A 23 -6.00 -27.48 7.57
CA ALA A 23 -4.74 -26.77 7.84
C ALA A 23 -3.55 -27.48 7.20
N GLN A 24 -3.59 -28.80 7.09
CA GLN A 24 -2.56 -29.62 6.47
C GLN A 24 -2.56 -29.42 4.94
N ASP A 25 -3.73 -29.35 4.32
CA ASP A 25 -3.90 -29.14 2.88
C ASP A 25 -3.48 -27.71 2.48
N PHE A 26 -3.81 -26.69 3.28
CA PHE A 26 -3.32 -25.32 3.04
C PHE A 26 -1.78 -25.26 3.08
N GLN A 27 -1.16 -25.91 4.06
CA GLN A 27 0.29 -25.92 4.20
C GLN A 27 0.98 -26.66 3.04
N LYS A 28 0.37 -27.70 2.51
CA LYS A 28 0.87 -28.43 1.34
C LYS A 28 0.88 -27.53 0.10
N GLY A 29 -0.22 -26.80 -0.13
CA GLY A 29 -0.30 -25.79 -1.19
C GLY A 29 0.75 -24.69 -1.04
N LEU A 30 1.01 -24.23 0.20
CA LEU A 30 2.03 -23.22 0.48
C LEU A 30 3.44 -23.70 0.13
N VAL A 31 3.80 -24.92 0.52
CA VAL A 31 5.10 -25.53 0.19
C VAL A 31 5.26 -25.69 -1.33
N ALA A 32 4.21 -26.13 -2.01
CA ALA A 32 4.20 -26.27 -3.46
C ALA A 32 4.43 -24.89 -4.13
N ALA A 33 3.69 -23.86 -3.72
CA ALA A 33 3.84 -22.50 -4.25
C ALA A 33 5.26 -21.94 -4.02
N GLN A 34 5.85 -22.18 -2.85
CA GLN A 34 7.22 -21.77 -2.53
C GLN A 34 8.27 -22.42 -3.43
N SER A 35 8.03 -23.67 -3.84
CA SER A 35 8.90 -24.38 -4.77
C SER A 35 8.65 -24.03 -6.24
N GLY A 36 7.60 -23.24 -6.53
CA GLY A 36 7.17 -22.87 -7.87
C GLY A 36 6.23 -23.89 -8.53
N ASP A 37 5.80 -24.91 -7.81
CA ASP A 37 4.77 -25.87 -8.24
C ASP A 37 3.37 -25.29 -7.99
N TYR A 38 3.02 -24.30 -8.83
CA TYR A 38 1.72 -23.62 -8.73
C TYR A 38 0.54 -24.52 -9.12
N VAL A 39 0.79 -25.58 -9.91
CA VAL A 39 -0.29 -26.53 -10.27
C VAL A 39 -0.74 -27.30 -9.04
N THR A 40 0.21 -27.84 -8.25
CA THR A 40 -0.11 -28.49 -6.99
C THR A 40 -0.72 -27.50 -5.99
N ALA A 41 -0.19 -26.26 -5.90
CA ALA A 41 -0.76 -25.23 -5.03
C ALA A 41 -2.24 -24.95 -5.36
N LEU A 42 -2.58 -24.84 -6.64
CA LEU A 42 -3.96 -24.67 -7.10
C LEU A 42 -4.86 -25.84 -6.67
N GLN A 43 -4.39 -27.06 -6.88
CA GLN A 43 -5.16 -28.28 -6.54
C GLN A 43 -5.48 -28.34 -5.04
N GLU A 44 -4.56 -27.90 -4.19
CA GLU A 44 -4.74 -27.89 -2.73
C GLU A 44 -5.63 -26.70 -2.27
N TRP A 45 -5.44 -25.50 -2.85
CA TRP A 45 -6.14 -24.31 -2.37
C TRP A 45 -7.55 -24.14 -2.95
N LEU A 46 -7.83 -24.62 -4.17
CA LEU A 46 -9.15 -24.43 -4.78
C LEU A 46 -10.28 -25.00 -3.92
N PRO A 47 -10.23 -26.27 -3.44
CA PRO A 47 -11.29 -26.80 -2.60
C PRO A 47 -11.40 -26.09 -1.23
N LEU A 48 -10.32 -25.55 -0.70
CA LEU A 48 -10.31 -24.77 0.54
C LEU A 48 -10.98 -23.39 0.34
N ALA A 49 -10.67 -22.73 -0.76
CA ALA A 49 -11.24 -21.43 -1.10
C ALA A 49 -12.75 -21.55 -1.36
N ASP A 50 -13.20 -22.62 -2.03
CA ASP A 50 -14.62 -22.92 -2.23
C ASP A 50 -15.36 -23.19 -0.90
N GLN A 51 -14.65 -23.68 0.12
CA GLN A 51 -15.16 -23.85 1.48
C GLN A 51 -15.09 -22.58 2.33
N GLY A 52 -14.57 -21.48 1.77
CA GLY A 52 -14.51 -20.18 2.44
C GLY A 52 -13.20 -19.89 3.15
N ASP A 53 -12.15 -20.75 2.99
CA ASP A 53 -10.84 -20.44 3.57
C ASP A 53 -10.30 -19.13 2.96
N VAL A 54 -10.13 -18.14 3.82
CA VAL A 54 -9.81 -16.77 3.42
C VAL A 54 -8.41 -16.66 2.83
N MET A 55 -7.45 -17.45 3.34
CA MET A 55 -6.08 -17.41 2.86
C MET A 55 -5.96 -18.14 1.51
N ALA A 56 -6.69 -19.22 1.31
CA ALA A 56 -6.77 -19.90 0.02
C ALA A 56 -7.42 -18.98 -1.03
N GLN A 57 -8.49 -18.26 -0.70
CA GLN A 57 -9.10 -17.27 -1.58
C GLN A 57 -8.13 -16.16 -1.99
N PHE A 58 -7.39 -15.59 -1.04
CA PHE A 58 -6.39 -14.57 -1.32
C PHE A 58 -5.28 -15.11 -2.24
N ASN A 59 -4.77 -16.31 -1.97
CA ASN A 59 -3.72 -16.93 -2.78
C ASN A 59 -4.21 -17.28 -4.20
N LEU A 60 -5.44 -17.76 -4.35
CA LEU A 60 -6.03 -17.97 -5.67
C LEU A 60 -6.17 -16.67 -6.45
N ALA A 61 -6.58 -15.58 -5.79
CA ALA A 61 -6.62 -14.27 -6.44
C ALA A 61 -5.25 -13.85 -6.99
N LEU A 62 -4.18 -14.07 -6.22
CA LEU A 62 -2.80 -13.83 -6.66
C LEU A 62 -2.42 -14.74 -7.85
N MET A 63 -2.81 -16.00 -7.83
CA MET A 63 -2.53 -16.95 -8.90
C MET A 63 -3.20 -16.52 -10.20
N TYR A 64 -4.49 -16.21 -10.18
CA TYR A 64 -5.20 -15.73 -11.36
C TYR A 64 -4.70 -14.37 -11.86
N ARG A 65 -4.38 -13.45 -10.95
CA ARG A 65 -3.82 -12.15 -11.31
C ARG A 65 -2.48 -12.25 -12.04
N ASN A 66 -1.63 -13.21 -11.63
CA ASN A 66 -0.27 -13.33 -12.16
C ASN A 66 -0.10 -14.45 -13.21
N GLY A 67 -1.12 -15.28 -13.42
CA GLY A 67 -1.03 -16.45 -14.31
C GLY A 67 -0.14 -17.57 -13.73
N TRP A 68 -0.12 -17.72 -12.40
CA TRP A 68 0.68 -18.75 -11.73
C TRP A 68 -0.06 -20.08 -11.67
N GLY A 69 0.37 -21.06 -12.47
CA GLY A 69 -0.25 -22.37 -12.58
C GLY A 69 -1.63 -22.39 -13.26
N VAL A 70 -2.13 -21.23 -13.69
CA VAL A 70 -3.37 -21.01 -14.41
C VAL A 70 -3.14 -19.98 -15.52
N LEU A 71 -4.05 -19.89 -16.49
CA LEU A 71 -4.09 -18.74 -17.38
C LEU A 71 -4.43 -17.50 -16.56
N GLN A 72 -3.73 -16.39 -16.86
CA GLN A 72 -4.03 -15.12 -16.23
C GLN A 72 -5.47 -14.70 -16.51
N ASP A 73 -6.23 -14.45 -15.45
CA ASP A 73 -7.61 -14.01 -15.53
C ASP A 73 -7.89 -12.99 -14.41
N TYR A 74 -7.99 -11.73 -14.81
CA TYR A 74 -8.25 -10.64 -13.87
C TYR A 74 -9.69 -10.66 -13.33
N ALA A 75 -10.65 -11.19 -14.07
CA ALA A 75 -12.03 -11.28 -13.57
C ALA A 75 -12.15 -12.34 -12.46
N GLU A 76 -11.50 -13.51 -12.64
CA GLU A 76 -11.41 -14.50 -11.56
C GLU A 76 -10.59 -13.96 -10.38
N ALA A 77 -9.52 -13.22 -10.62
CA ALA A 77 -8.76 -12.57 -9.54
C ALA A 77 -9.65 -11.61 -8.72
N VAL A 78 -10.46 -10.76 -9.38
CA VAL A 78 -11.43 -9.86 -8.70
C VAL A 78 -12.40 -10.64 -7.84
N LYS A 79 -12.94 -11.74 -8.35
CA LYS A 79 -13.89 -12.59 -7.61
C LYS A 79 -13.28 -13.12 -6.31
N TRP A 80 -12.08 -13.70 -6.39
CA TRP A 80 -11.41 -14.27 -5.23
C TRP A 80 -10.89 -13.19 -4.27
N TYR A 81 -10.36 -12.05 -4.78
CA TYR A 81 -10.01 -10.92 -3.93
C TYR A 81 -11.21 -10.36 -3.18
N ARG A 82 -12.38 -10.27 -3.82
CA ARG A 82 -13.61 -9.78 -3.17
C ARG A 82 -14.00 -10.68 -2.00
N LEU A 83 -14.01 -12.00 -2.18
CA LEU A 83 -14.33 -12.93 -1.11
C LEU A 83 -13.36 -12.80 0.08
N ALA A 84 -12.06 -12.68 -0.18
CA ALA A 84 -11.08 -12.48 0.87
C ALA A 84 -11.18 -11.08 1.51
N ALA A 85 -11.46 -10.03 0.73
CA ALA A 85 -11.62 -8.66 1.19
C ALA A 85 -12.86 -8.47 2.08
N GLU A 86 -13.97 -9.12 1.73
CA GLU A 86 -15.19 -9.13 2.54
C GLU A 86 -14.99 -9.85 3.88
N GLN A 87 -14.05 -10.78 3.94
CA GLN A 87 -13.61 -11.43 5.20
C GLN A 87 -12.54 -10.65 5.95
N GLY A 88 -12.16 -9.46 5.48
CA GLY A 88 -11.30 -8.52 6.21
C GLY A 88 -9.81 -8.56 5.87
N ILE A 89 -9.36 -9.33 4.87
CA ILE A 89 -7.94 -9.33 4.47
C ILE A 89 -7.56 -7.98 3.86
N ALA A 90 -6.72 -7.24 4.57
CA ALA A 90 -6.33 -5.89 4.21
C ALA A 90 -5.61 -5.81 2.85
N GLU A 91 -4.74 -6.76 2.56
CA GLU A 91 -4.05 -6.86 1.27
C GLU A 91 -5.01 -7.16 0.13
N ALA A 92 -6.05 -7.98 0.37
CA ALA A 92 -7.09 -8.24 -0.62
C ALA A 92 -7.93 -6.99 -0.90
N GLN A 93 -8.29 -6.24 0.15
CA GLN A 93 -8.97 -4.95 0.04
C GLN A 93 -8.13 -3.95 -0.75
N SER A 94 -6.83 -3.82 -0.45
CA SER A 94 -5.93 -2.94 -1.19
C SER A 94 -5.84 -3.33 -2.68
N ASN A 95 -5.67 -4.62 -2.97
CA ASN A 95 -5.59 -5.11 -4.35
C ASN A 95 -6.92 -4.92 -5.11
N LEU A 96 -8.04 -5.16 -4.45
CA LEU A 96 -9.36 -4.95 -5.04
C LEU A 96 -9.61 -3.46 -5.33
N GLY A 97 -9.17 -2.57 -4.43
CA GLY A 97 -9.17 -1.13 -4.67
C GLY A 97 -8.41 -0.76 -5.94
N VAL A 98 -7.19 -1.29 -6.13
CA VAL A 98 -6.40 -1.08 -7.35
C VAL A 98 -7.11 -1.60 -8.60
N MET A 99 -7.81 -2.73 -8.52
CA MET A 99 -8.51 -3.30 -9.67
C MET A 99 -9.71 -2.46 -10.08
N TYR A 100 -10.46 -1.90 -9.12
CA TYR A 100 -11.54 -0.95 -9.41
C TYR A 100 -11.03 0.39 -9.95
N ASP A 101 -9.94 0.93 -9.37
CA ASP A 101 -9.30 2.18 -9.79
C ASP A 101 -8.84 2.12 -11.25
N ASN A 102 -8.24 1.00 -11.66
CA ASN A 102 -7.72 0.80 -13.01
C ASN A 102 -8.71 0.13 -14.00
N GLY A 103 -9.87 -0.32 -13.56
CA GLY A 103 -10.78 -1.10 -14.39
C GLY A 103 -10.20 -2.44 -14.83
N THR A 104 -9.36 -3.06 -13.99
CA THR A 104 -8.68 -4.33 -14.33
C THR A 104 -9.52 -5.52 -13.88
N GLY A 105 -10.07 -6.29 -14.82
CA GLY A 105 -10.95 -7.45 -14.55
C GLY A 105 -12.34 -7.07 -14.05
N VAL A 106 -12.63 -5.78 -13.92
CA VAL A 106 -13.90 -5.20 -13.50
C VAL A 106 -14.06 -3.83 -14.18
N LEU A 107 -15.28 -3.34 -14.31
CA LEU A 107 -15.49 -1.95 -14.76
C LEU A 107 -14.87 -0.99 -13.73
N GLN A 108 -14.17 0.02 -14.23
CA GLN A 108 -13.62 1.08 -13.39
C GLN A 108 -14.73 1.73 -12.55
N ASP A 109 -14.48 1.83 -11.25
CA ASP A 109 -15.37 2.48 -10.29
C ASP A 109 -14.54 3.10 -9.17
N ASP A 110 -14.31 4.39 -9.29
CA ASP A 110 -13.48 5.15 -8.37
C ASP A 110 -14.10 5.20 -6.95
N ALA A 111 -15.43 5.17 -6.84
CA ALA A 111 -16.12 5.17 -5.54
C ALA A 111 -15.95 3.83 -4.83
N GLU A 112 -16.05 2.72 -5.54
CA GLU A 112 -15.71 1.39 -4.99
C GLU A 112 -14.22 1.28 -4.67
N ALA A 113 -13.31 1.85 -5.49
CA ALA A 113 -11.89 1.90 -5.17
C ALA A 113 -11.63 2.63 -3.85
N VAL A 114 -12.21 3.81 -3.64
CA VAL A 114 -12.12 4.57 -2.38
C VAL A 114 -12.59 3.75 -1.18
N LYS A 115 -13.70 3.04 -1.31
CA LYS A 115 -14.25 2.19 -0.24
C LYS A 115 -13.27 1.09 0.16
N TRP A 116 -12.71 0.37 -0.80
CA TRP A 116 -11.78 -0.71 -0.53
C TRP A 116 -10.42 -0.19 -0.04
N TYR A 117 -9.90 0.90 -0.61
CA TYR A 117 -8.70 1.55 -0.10
C TYR A 117 -8.87 2.01 1.34
N ARG A 118 -10.03 2.57 1.71
CA ARG A 118 -10.30 3.02 3.07
C ARG A 118 -10.22 1.86 4.07
N LEU A 119 -10.87 0.74 3.77
CA LEU A 119 -10.83 -0.44 4.63
C LEU A 119 -9.41 -0.97 4.83
N ALA A 120 -8.62 -1.01 3.76
CA ALA A 120 -7.21 -1.43 3.85
C ALA A 120 -6.33 -0.39 4.56
N ALA A 121 -6.55 0.90 4.32
CA ALA A 121 -5.81 2.00 4.93
C ALA A 121 -6.04 2.09 6.44
N GLU A 122 -7.27 1.87 6.89
CA GLU A 122 -7.64 1.79 8.31
C GLU A 122 -6.97 0.60 9.01
N GLN A 123 -6.67 -0.47 8.29
CA GLN A 123 -5.89 -1.60 8.77
C GLN A 123 -4.37 -1.40 8.66
N GLY A 124 -3.92 -0.24 8.18
CA GLY A 124 -2.52 0.13 8.16
C GLY A 124 -1.76 -0.20 6.88
N ILE A 125 -2.41 -0.62 5.79
CA ILE A 125 -1.72 -0.88 4.51
C ILE A 125 -1.22 0.45 3.91
N ALA A 126 0.10 0.62 3.88
CA ALA A 126 0.74 1.86 3.44
C ALA A 126 0.41 2.26 2.00
N SER A 127 0.34 1.29 1.07
CA SER A 127 -0.06 1.55 -0.32
C SER A 127 -1.51 2.02 -0.42
N ALA A 128 -2.42 1.45 0.37
CA ALA A 128 -3.82 1.88 0.41
C ALA A 128 -3.97 3.27 1.04
N GLN A 129 -3.19 3.60 2.07
CA GLN A 129 -3.14 4.94 2.65
C GLN A 129 -2.66 5.97 1.62
N TYR A 130 -1.60 5.66 0.88
CA TYR A 130 -1.14 6.52 -0.21
C TYR A 130 -2.22 6.72 -1.28
N ASN A 131 -2.81 5.65 -1.79
CA ASN A 131 -3.81 5.71 -2.83
C ASN A 131 -5.07 6.48 -2.38
N LEU A 132 -5.52 6.25 -1.14
CA LEU A 132 -6.63 6.99 -0.56
C LEU A 132 -6.30 8.49 -0.42
N GLY A 133 -5.07 8.83 -0.04
CA GLY A 133 -4.57 10.21 -0.05
C GLY A 133 -4.66 10.85 -1.43
N VAL A 134 -4.26 10.13 -2.48
CA VAL A 134 -4.38 10.58 -3.88
C VAL A 134 -5.84 10.81 -4.30
N MET A 135 -6.74 9.89 -3.91
CA MET A 135 -8.17 10.03 -4.19
C MET A 135 -8.76 11.29 -3.57
N TYR A 136 -8.43 11.59 -2.31
CA TYR A 136 -8.86 12.82 -1.65
C TYR A 136 -8.21 14.09 -2.22
N ASP A 137 -6.93 14.01 -2.59
CA ASP A 137 -6.19 15.14 -3.18
C ASP A 137 -6.79 15.56 -4.53
N ASN A 138 -7.19 14.58 -5.34
CA ASN A 138 -7.74 14.80 -6.67
C ASN A 138 -9.28 14.95 -6.70
N GLY A 139 -9.99 14.51 -5.65
CA GLY A 139 -11.45 14.40 -5.67
C GLY A 139 -11.95 13.28 -6.59
N THR A 140 -11.18 12.18 -6.72
CA THR A 140 -11.52 11.04 -7.55
C THR A 140 -12.31 10.02 -6.72
N GLY A 141 -13.55 9.71 -7.12
CA GLY A 141 -14.43 8.79 -6.39
C GLY A 141 -14.90 9.29 -5.02
N VAL A 142 -14.46 10.47 -4.60
CA VAL A 142 -14.79 11.13 -3.33
C VAL A 142 -14.71 12.65 -3.51
N LEU A 143 -15.38 13.42 -2.67
CA LEU A 143 -15.20 14.86 -2.65
C LEU A 143 -13.76 15.21 -2.29
N GLN A 144 -13.16 16.14 -3.04
CA GLN A 144 -11.82 16.63 -2.78
C GLN A 144 -11.71 17.19 -1.35
N ASP A 145 -10.75 16.69 -0.60
CA ASP A 145 -10.44 17.13 0.76
C ASP A 145 -8.94 17.04 1.01
N TYR A 146 -8.28 18.17 0.90
CA TYR A 146 -6.84 18.23 1.12
C TYR A 146 -6.41 17.93 2.55
N ALA A 147 -7.26 18.18 3.55
CA ALA A 147 -6.92 17.85 4.95
C ALA A 147 -6.94 16.33 5.19
N GLU A 148 -7.93 15.64 4.62
CA GLU A 148 -7.95 14.18 4.62
C GLU A 148 -6.79 13.61 3.78
N ALA A 149 -6.45 14.21 2.63
CA ALA A 149 -5.29 13.78 1.83
C ALA A 149 -3.99 13.84 2.66
N VAL A 150 -3.73 14.96 3.35
CA VAL A 150 -2.56 15.10 4.25
C VAL A 150 -2.53 14.02 5.32
N LYS A 151 -3.66 13.73 5.95
CA LYS A 151 -3.75 12.71 6.98
C LYS A 151 -3.33 11.33 6.45
N TRP A 152 -3.86 10.92 5.31
CA TRP A 152 -3.56 9.63 4.72
C TRP A 152 -2.13 9.55 4.17
N TYR A 153 -1.66 10.61 3.51
CA TYR A 153 -0.25 10.68 3.09
C TYR A 153 0.70 10.61 4.27
N ARG A 154 0.37 11.24 5.43
CA ARG A 154 1.21 11.18 6.63
C ARG A 154 1.34 9.76 7.14
N LEU A 155 0.24 9.02 7.25
CA LEU A 155 0.26 7.63 7.69
C LEU A 155 1.12 6.75 6.77
N ALA A 156 1.04 6.94 5.45
CA ALA A 156 1.89 6.24 4.48
C ALA A 156 3.36 6.69 4.56
N ALA A 157 3.60 7.98 4.76
CA ALA A 157 4.96 8.55 4.90
C ALA A 157 5.67 8.05 6.15
N GLU A 158 4.95 7.87 7.25
CA GLU A 158 5.43 7.27 8.51
C GLU A 158 5.77 5.78 8.36
N GLN A 159 5.30 5.15 7.30
CA GLN A 159 5.69 3.79 6.89
C GLN A 159 6.80 3.78 5.81
N GLY A 160 7.39 4.93 5.51
CA GLY A 160 8.52 5.05 4.60
C GLY A 160 8.16 5.19 3.12
N ILE A 161 6.89 5.42 2.76
CA ILE A 161 6.49 5.62 1.36
C ILE A 161 7.03 6.97 0.87
N ALA A 162 8.09 6.94 0.05
CA ALA A 162 8.80 8.11 -0.41
C ALA A 162 7.92 9.07 -1.24
N THR A 163 6.99 8.55 -2.04
CA THR A 163 6.01 9.36 -2.78
C THR A 163 5.08 10.13 -1.84
N SER A 164 4.63 9.51 -0.75
CA SER A 164 3.81 10.18 0.26
C SER A 164 4.60 11.27 1.00
N GLN A 165 5.86 11.00 1.35
CA GLN A 165 6.75 11.99 1.97
C GLN A 165 6.92 13.21 1.07
N ASN A 166 7.11 12.99 -0.22
CA ASN A 166 7.19 14.06 -1.21
C ASN A 166 5.88 14.86 -1.31
N ASN A 167 4.73 14.17 -1.37
CA ASN A 167 3.43 14.83 -1.47
C ASN A 167 3.15 15.71 -0.26
N ILE A 168 3.47 15.25 0.96
CA ILE A 168 3.37 16.09 2.17
C ILE A 168 4.29 17.31 2.06
N GLY A 169 5.50 17.14 1.57
CA GLY A 169 6.42 18.26 1.32
C GLY A 169 5.77 19.33 0.44
N ALA A 170 5.17 18.92 -0.67
CA ALA A 170 4.47 19.81 -1.60
C ALA A 170 3.24 20.48 -0.95
N MET A 171 2.50 19.76 -0.11
CA MET A 171 1.35 20.32 0.61
C MET A 171 1.77 21.39 1.62
N TYR A 172 2.85 21.18 2.36
CA TYR A 172 3.41 22.23 3.24
C TYR A 172 4.00 23.40 2.45
N GLU A 173 4.63 23.19 1.31
CA GLU A 173 5.14 24.27 0.45
C GLU A 173 4.02 25.18 -0.05
N LYS A 174 2.89 24.58 -0.45
CA LYS A 174 1.75 25.30 -1.03
C LYS A 174 0.74 25.81 0.01
N GLY A 175 0.77 25.27 1.24
CA GLY A 175 -0.28 25.49 2.22
C GLY A 175 -1.61 24.81 1.86
N THR A 176 -1.54 23.66 1.18
CA THR A 176 -2.72 22.91 0.73
C THR A 176 -3.09 21.87 1.79
N GLY A 177 -4.27 22.00 2.40
CA GLY A 177 -4.74 21.12 3.48
C GLY A 177 -4.03 21.30 4.82
N VAL A 178 -2.96 22.09 4.85
CA VAL A 178 -2.16 22.47 6.03
C VAL A 178 -1.73 23.93 5.93
N LEU A 179 -1.31 24.53 7.03
CA LEU A 179 -0.67 25.83 6.99
C LEU A 179 0.69 25.73 6.24
N GLN A 180 0.97 26.69 5.39
CA GLN A 180 2.25 26.77 4.67
C GLN A 180 3.42 26.82 5.66
N ASP A 181 4.39 25.93 5.44
CA ASP A 181 5.58 25.81 6.30
C ASP A 181 6.78 25.31 5.48
N ASN A 182 7.65 26.22 5.10
CA ASN A 182 8.84 25.90 4.32
C ASN A 182 9.84 25.00 5.07
N VAL A 183 9.89 25.08 6.40
CA VAL A 183 10.76 24.22 7.21
C VAL A 183 10.28 22.76 7.14
N ARG A 184 8.98 22.54 7.30
CA ARG A 184 8.39 21.20 7.14
C ARG A 184 8.45 20.70 5.71
N ALA A 185 8.21 21.57 4.72
CA ALA A 185 8.36 21.20 3.31
C ALA A 185 9.78 20.73 2.99
N HIS A 186 10.79 21.48 3.39
CA HIS A 186 12.21 21.11 3.24
C HIS A 186 12.54 19.80 3.95
N MET A 187 12.05 19.63 5.19
CA MET A 187 12.22 18.40 5.97
C MET A 187 11.68 17.19 5.21
N TRP A 188 10.43 17.26 4.74
CA TRP A 188 9.80 16.13 4.04
C TRP A 188 10.42 15.83 2.69
N TYR A 189 10.81 16.85 1.91
CA TYR A 189 11.56 16.64 0.67
C TYR A 189 12.92 16.00 0.93
N ASN A 190 13.61 16.39 2.00
CA ASN A 190 14.88 15.78 2.38
C ASN A 190 14.73 14.30 2.73
N ILE A 191 13.67 13.94 3.46
CA ILE A 191 13.35 12.54 3.81
C ILE A 191 12.99 11.75 2.55
N ALA A 192 12.14 12.29 1.67
CA ALA A 192 11.75 11.65 0.43
C ALA A 192 12.95 11.38 -0.50
N ALA A 193 13.88 12.36 -0.60
CA ALA A 193 15.11 12.18 -1.36
C ALA A 193 16.01 11.10 -0.77
N ALA A 194 16.14 11.04 0.56
CA ALA A 194 16.88 9.98 1.24
C ALA A 194 16.28 8.59 1.02
N ASN A 195 14.97 8.51 0.81
CA ASN A 195 14.23 7.29 0.50
C ASN A 195 14.09 7.01 -1.01
N GLY A 196 14.84 7.73 -1.86
CA GLY A 196 14.98 7.42 -3.28
C GLY A 196 13.95 8.07 -4.21
N TYR A 197 13.22 9.10 -3.77
CA TYR A 197 12.36 9.85 -4.67
C TYR A 197 13.21 10.87 -5.46
N GLU A 198 13.43 10.62 -6.75
CA GLU A 198 14.46 11.29 -7.58
C GLU A 198 14.42 12.82 -7.54
N ASN A 199 13.26 13.43 -7.67
CA ASN A 199 13.14 14.88 -7.81
C ASN A 199 13.06 15.64 -6.47
N SER A 200 12.89 14.93 -5.34
CA SER A 200 12.71 15.60 -4.05
C SER A 200 13.94 16.41 -3.62
N GLY A 201 15.13 15.98 -4.03
CA GLY A 201 16.36 16.74 -3.78
C GLY A 201 16.35 18.13 -4.44
N GLU A 202 15.88 18.22 -5.67
CA GLU A 202 15.76 19.49 -6.39
C GLU A 202 14.73 20.41 -5.74
N TRP A 203 13.57 19.90 -5.36
CA TRP A 203 12.52 20.68 -4.70
C TRP A 203 12.96 21.15 -3.32
N ARG A 204 13.66 20.30 -2.55
CA ARG A 204 14.30 20.71 -1.31
C ARG A 204 15.25 21.90 -1.53
N ASP A 205 16.10 21.86 -2.55
CA ASP A 205 17.07 22.91 -2.82
C ASP A 205 16.41 24.20 -3.32
N GLN A 206 15.33 24.08 -4.12
CA GLN A 206 14.52 25.22 -4.55
C GLN A 206 13.84 25.93 -3.37
N ILE A 207 13.32 25.18 -2.39
CA ILE A 207 12.71 25.80 -1.20
C ILE A 207 13.77 26.37 -0.27
N ALA A 208 14.92 25.71 -0.14
CA ALA A 208 16.05 26.20 0.65
C ALA A 208 16.53 27.58 0.19
N ALA A 209 16.49 27.85 -1.11
CA ALA A 209 16.84 29.17 -1.67
C ALA A 209 15.93 30.32 -1.17
N LYS A 210 14.76 30.00 -0.61
CA LYS A 210 13.79 30.95 -0.05
C LYS A 210 13.83 31.01 1.49
N MET A 211 14.73 30.24 2.13
CA MET A 211 14.79 30.07 3.58
C MET A 211 16.03 30.73 4.19
N THR A 212 15.97 31.03 5.48
CA THR A 212 17.16 31.44 6.24
C THR A 212 18.07 30.23 6.55
N SER A 213 19.36 30.46 6.78
CA SER A 213 20.29 29.40 7.20
C SER A 213 19.85 28.71 8.50
N ALA A 214 19.18 29.45 9.40
CA ALA A 214 18.66 28.92 10.65
C ALA A 214 17.48 27.96 10.38
N ASP A 215 16.57 28.32 9.47
CA ASP A 215 15.42 27.47 9.08
C ASP A 215 15.88 26.20 8.37
N ILE A 216 16.88 26.31 7.49
CA ILE A 216 17.47 25.14 6.82
C ILE A 216 18.10 24.19 7.86
N SER A 217 18.87 24.72 8.82
CA SER A 217 19.47 23.91 9.89
C SER A 217 18.40 23.23 10.75
N LYS A 218 17.30 23.93 11.05
CA LYS A 218 16.14 23.38 11.76
C LYS A 218 15.47 22.25 10.95
N ALA A 219 15.22 22.47 9.66
CA ALA A 219 14.61 21.48 8.79
C ALA A 219 15.46 20.20 8.69
N GLN A 220 16.78 20.35 8.57
CA GLN A 220 17.71 19.22 8.55
C GLN A 220 17.75 18.46 9.88
N SER A 221 17.65 19.16 11.03
CA SER A 221 17.55 18.50 12.34
C SER A 221 16.28 17.69 12.46
N LEU A 222 15.14 18.28 12.10
CA LEU A 222 13.85 17.59 12.11
C LEU A 222 13.85 16.36 11.19
N ALA A 223 14.48 16.45 10.01
CA ALA A 223 14.61 15.30 9.11
C ALA A 223 15.42 14.16 9.73
N ARG A 224 16.56 14.48 10.38
CA ARG A 224 17.37 13.46 11.09
C ARG A 224 16.61 12.82 12.24
N GLU A 225 15.90 13.61 13.04
CA GLU A 225 15.10 13.13 14.17
C GLU A 225 13.97 12.20 13.68
N CYS A 226 13.25 12.62 12.63
CA CYS A 226 12.21 11.82 12.01
C CYS A 226 12.76 10.47 11.49
N MET A 227 13.84 10.48 10.72
CA MET A 227 14.45 9.25 10.20
C MET A 227 15.01 8.36 11.31
N SER A 228 15.63 8.92 12.34
CA SER A 228 16.18 8.15 13.47
C SER A 228 15.09 7.50 14.34
N SER A 229 13.89 8.06 14.36
CA SER A 229 12.72 7.50 15.04
C SER A 229 11.97 6.47 14.19
N ASN A 230 12.50 6.08 13.03
CA ASN A 230 11.82 5.27 12.04
C ASN A 230 10.48 5.89 11.61
N TYR A 231 10.51 7.19 11.33
CA TYR A 231 9.41 8.05 10.86
C TYR A 231 8.25 8.25 11.86
N LYS A 232 8.41 7.89 13.14
CA LYS A 232 7.32 7.96 14.15
C LYS A 232 7.10 9.34 14.75
N ASN A 233 8.06 10.26 14.64
CA ASN A 233 8.01 11.59 15.23
C ASN A 233 8.37 12.66 14.19
N CYS A 234 7.59 12.75 13.14
CA CYS A 234 7.86 13.64 12.01
C CYS A 234 7.07 14.96 12.03
N GLY A 235 6.47 15.32 13.15
CA GLY A 235 5.84 16.63 13.38
C GLY A 235 4.36 16.70 13.20
#